data_148604baf8ccd2c6d61a4aa92b66afe5
#
_entry.id   148604baf8ccd2c6d61a4aa92b66afe5
#
_cell.length_a   1.000
_cell.length_b   1.000
_cell.length_c   1.000
_cell.angle_alpha   90.00
_cell.angle_beta   90.00
_cell.angle_gamma   90.00
#
_symmetry.space_group_name_H-M   'P 1'
#
loop_
_entity.id
_entity.type
_entity.pdbx_description
1 polymer ?
#
loop_
_entity_poly.entity_id
_entity_poly.type
_entity_poly.pdbx_seq_one_letter_code
_entity_poly.pdbx_strand_id
1 'polypeptide(L)'
;MPENRIDVEWVPGAFELPVAAEAAAASGRYRAVVALGCVIRGETPHFEYVAGEAARGLNNVALAHGIAVGFGVLTTETQVQALARAGGAAGNKGYEAAQAALATADVLQRLRRGTARD
;
A
#
# COMPACT_ATOMS: atom_id res chain seq x y z
N MET A 1 -5.66 5.58 -15.44
CA MET A 1 -5.48 6.83 -14.67
C MET A 1 -4.32 7.64 -15.25
N PRO A 2 -4.53 8.92 -15.51
CA PRO A 2 -3.47 9.74 -16.08
C PRO A 2 -2.30 9.93 -15.11
N GLU A 3 -1.10 9.97 -15.65
CA GLU A 3 0.09 10.12 -14.83
C GLU A 3 0.11 11.40 -14.01
N ASN A 4 -0.48 12.48 -14.50
CA ASN A 4 -0.49 13.73 -13.77
C ASN A 4 -1.40 13.73 -12.54
N ARG A 5 -2.08 12.61 -12.29
CA ARG A 5 -2.88 12.42 -11.09
C ARG A 5 -2.23 11.44 -10.11
N ILE A 6 -1.02 11.02 -10.39
CA ILE A 6 -0.29 10.09 -9.55
C ILE A 6 0.97 10.79 -9.05
N ASP A 7 1.05 10.93 -7.73
CA ASP A 7 2.26 11.46 -7.10
C ASP A 7 3.06 10.28 -6.55
N VAL A 8 4.35 10.29 -6.78
CA VAL A 8 5.24 9.23 -6.31
C VAL A 8 6.25 9.83 -5.36
N GLU A 9 6.34 9.25 -4.17
CA GLU A 9 7.32 9.66 -3.17
C GLU A 9 8.12 8.44 -2.71
N TRP A 10 9.37 8.65 -2.40
CA TRP A 10 10.26 7.58 -1.97
C TRP A 10 10.62 7.76 -0.51
N VAL A 11 10.63 6.65 0.23
CA VAL A 11 11.06 6.63 1.63
C VAL A 11 12.19 5.63 1.79
N PRO A 12 12.98 5.75 2.87
CA PRO A 12 14.17 4.90 3.03
C PRO A 12 13.87 3.40 3.08
N GLY A 13 12.75 3.01 3.66
CA GLY A 13 12.42 1.60 3.77
C GLY A 13 10.97 1.38 4.09
N ALA A 14 10.57 0.10 4.20
CA ALA A 14 9.17 -0.24 4.44
C ALA A 14 8.68 0.27 5.79
N PHE A 15 9.57 0.38 6.78
CA PHE A 15 9.19 0.86 8.11
C PHE A 15 8.70 2.31 8.07
N GLU A 16 9.14 3.09 7.08
CA GLU A 16 8.75 4.50 6.95
C GLU A 16 7.50 4.71 6.11
N LEU A 17 6.95 3.64 5.52
CA LEU A 17 5.73 3.77 4.71
C LEU A 17 4.52 4.28 5.51
N PRO A 18 4.26 3.79 6.73
CA PRO A 18 3.09 4.28 7.45
C PRO A 18 3.08 5.77 7.72
N VAL A 19 4.22 6.36 8.11
CA VAL A 19 4.22 7.78 8.41
C VAL A 19 4.05 8.62 7.15
N ALA A 20 4.59 8.16 6.02
CA ALA A 20 4.39 8.86 4.76
C ALA A 20 2.92 8.72 4.30
N ALA A 21 2.34 7.54 4.45
CA ALA A 21 0.94 7.32 4.12
C ALA A 21 0.02 8.17 5.01
N GLU A 22 0.37 8.30 6.28
CA GLU A 22 -0.38 9.14 7.21
C GLU A 22 -0.40 10.59 6.72
N ALA A 23 0.74 11.10 6.32
CA ALA A 23 0.83 12.48 5.84
C ALA A 23 0.02 12.66 4.55
N ALA A 24 0.09 11.69 3.65
CA ALA A 24 -0.69 11.76 2.41
C ALA A 24 -2.20 11.74 2.70
N ALA A 25 -2.62 10.86 3.60
CA ALA A 25 -4.03 10.76 3.96
C ALA A 25 -4.53 12.03 4.65
N ALA A 26 -3.72 12.57 5.55
CA ALA A 26 -4.10 13.78 6.30
C ALA A 26 -4.20 15.01 5.41
N SER A 27 -3.50 15.02 4.29
CA SER A 27 -3.51 16.17 3.38
C SER A 27 -4.88 16.38 2.72
N GLY A 28 -5.68 15.35 2.63
CA GLY A 28 -6.98 15.43 1.97
C GLY A 28 -6.91 15.52 0.45
N ARG A 29 -5.71 15.39 -0.13
CA ARG A 29 -5.52 15.56 -1.56
C ARG A 29 -5.67 14.29 -2.38
N TYR A 30 -5.73 13.15 -1.74
CA TYR A 30 -5.68 11.86 -2.44
C TYR A 30 -6.89 11.00 -2.13
N ARG A 31 -7.37 10.27 -3.14
CA ARG A 31 -8.45 9.31 -2.98
C ARG A 31 -7.94 7.98 -2.45
N ALA A 32 -6.69 7.69 -2.71
CA ALA A 32 -6.10 6.41 -2.34
C ALA A 32 -4.59 6.56 -2.19
N VAL A 33 -4.02 5.68 -1.39
CA VAL A 33 -2.57 5.59 -1.22
C VAL A 33 -2.16 4.16 -1.56
N VAL A 34 -1.11 4.01 -2.34
CA VAL A 34 -0.56 2.69 -2.65
C VAL A 34 0.85 2.65 -2.07
N ALA A 35 1.06 1.76 -1.12
CA ALA A 35 2.34 1.61 -0.46
C ALA A 35 3.08 0.41 -1.03
N LEU A 36 4.23 0.67 -1.63
CA LEU A 36 5.03 -0.36 -2.28
C LEU A 36 6.35 -0.49 -1.57
N GLY A 37 6.78 -1.72 -1.34
CA GLY A 37 8.05 -1.97 -0.69
C GLY A 37 8.39 -3.45 -0.75
N CYS A 38 9.56 -3.76 -0.22
CA CYS A 38 10.03 -5.14 -0.18
C CYS A 38 10.84 -5.35 1.09
N VAL A 39 10.50 -6.38 1.83
CA VAL A 39 11.24 -6.79 3.02
C VAL A 39 11.72 -8.22 2.77
N ILE A 40 13.02 -8.37 2.63
CA ILE A 40 13.63 -9.67 2.38
C ILE A 40 14.23 -10.18 3.68
N ARG A 41 13.97 -11.44 4.02
CA ARG A 41 14.45 -12.02 5.25
C ARG A 41 15.96 -12.04 5.29
N GLY A 42 16.54 -11.53 6.39
CA GLY A 42 17.95 -11.60 6.65
C GLY A 42 18.26 -12.69 7.65
N GLU A 43 19.41 -12.60 8.29
CA GLU A 43 19.86 -13.59 9.28
C GLU A 43 19.20 -13.44 10.64
N THR A 44 18.49 -12.31 10.85
CA THR A 44 17.82 -12.04 12.11
C THR A 44 16.33 -11.90 11.87
N PRO A 45 15.51 -11.95 12.94
CA PRO A 45 14.06 -11.78 12.78
C PRO A 45 13.64 -10.33 12.53
N HIS A 46 14.58 -9.44 12.28
CA HIS A 46 14.29 -8.02 12.06
C HIS A 46 13.22 -7.81 10.99
N PHE A 47 13.22 -8.62 9.94
CA PHE A 47 12.29 -8.43 8.84
C PHE A 47 10.83 -8.63 9.28
N GLU A 48 10.60 -9.46 10.29
CA GLU A 48 9.25 -9.67 10.79
C GLU A 48 8.71 -8.43 11.49
N TYR A 49 9.57 -7.73 12.22
CA TYR A 49 9.16 -6.48 12.86
C TYR A 49 8.86 -5.40 11.85
N VAL A 50 9.73 -5.27 10.85
CA VAL A 50 9.54 -4.26 9.81
C VAL A 50 8.25 -4.53 9.02
N ALA A 51 8.06 -5.78 8.59
CA ALA A 51 6.88 -6.14 7.80
C ALA A 51 5.60 -6.00 8.62
N GLY A 52 5.63 -6.46 9.87
CA GLY A 52 4.46 -6.40 10.75
C GLY A 52 4.06 -4.96 11.07
N GLU A 53 5.04 -4.11 11.37
CA GLU A 53 4.76 -2.72 11.68
C GLU A 53 4.30 -1.96 10.45
N ALA A 54 4.85 -2.25 9.28
CA ALA A 54 4.39 -1.63 8.05
C ALA A 54 2.93 -2.00 7.78
N ALA A 55 2.58 -3.27 7.89
CA ALA A 55 1.22 -3.73 7.65
C ALA A 55 0.24 -3.10 8.62
N ARG A 56 0.58 -3.14 9.91
CA ARG A 56 -0.30 -2.60 10.94
C ARG A 56 -0.46 -1.09 10.80
N GLY A 57 0.65 -0.39 10.58
CA GLY A 57 0.63 1.06 10.45
C GLY A 57 -0.18 1.52 9.26
N LEU A 58 -0.03 0.84 8.12
CA LEU A 58 -0.79 1.20 6.92
C LEU A 58 -2.28 0.92 7.11
N ASN A 59 -2.62 -0.17 7.76
CA ASN A 59 -4.02 -0.46 8.05
C ASN A 59 -4.61 0.59 9.00
N ASN A 60 -3.83 1.04 9.97
CA ASN A 60 -4.28 2.09 10.88
C ASN A 60 -4.55 3.40 10.13
N VAL A 61 -3.72 3.73 9.15
CA VAL A 61 -3.95 4.92 8.33
C VAL A 61 -5.28 4.81 7.57
N ALA A 62 -5.51 3.64 6.97
CA ALA A 62 -6.74 3.42 6.23
C ALA A 62 -7.97 3.61 7.11
N LEU A 63 -7.93 3.04 8.31
CA LEU A 63 -9.08 3.13 9.22
C LEU A 63 -9.22 4.52 9.83
N ALA A 64 -8.12 5.14 10.20
CA ALA A 64 -8.17 6.46 10.87
C ALA A 64 -8.66 7.55 9.94
N HIS A 65 -8.29 7.48 8.67
CA HIS A 65 -8.64 8.53 7.71
C HIS A 65 -9.76 8.12 6.76
N GLY A 66 -10.18 6.86 6.81
CA GLY A 66 -11.21 6.38 5.90
C GLY A 66 -10.77 6.46 4.44
N ILE A 67 -9.52 6.13 4.16
CA ILE A 67 -8.94 6.21 2.83
C ILE A 67 -8.52 4.81 2.38
N ALA A 68 -8.62 4.55 1.09
CA ALA A 68 -8.16 3.28 0.53
C ALA A 68 -6.64 3.24 0.54
N VAL A 69 -6.08 2.17 1.09
CA VAL A 69 -4.63 1.96 1.10
C VAL A 69 -4.34 0.62 0.46
N GLY A 70 -3.63 0.64 -0.66
CA GLY A 70 -3.19 -0.58 -1.31
C GLY A 70 -1.89 -1.06 -0.68
N PHE A 71 -1.87 -2.32 -0.28
CA PHE A 71 -0.71 -2.90 0.40
C PHE A 71 0.09 -3.74 -0.56
N GLY A 72 1.18 -3.17 -1.07
CA GLY A 72 2.07 -3.85 -2.00
C GLY A 72 3.46 -4.06 -1.41
N VAL A 73 3.54 -4.36 -0.12
CA VAL A 73 4.81 -4.65 0.54
C VAL A 73 5.07 -6.15 0.47
N LEU A 74 6.09 -6.52 -0.26
CA LEU A 74 6.48 -7.91 -0.41
C LEU A 74 7.29 -8.36 0.80
N THR A 75 7.02 -9.57 1.27
CA THR A 75 7.82 -10.20 2.31
C THR A 75 8.29 -11.54 1.77
N THR A 76 9.58 -11.66 1.52
CA THR A 76 10.13 -12.85 0.88
C THR A 76 11.38 -13.32 1.59
N GLU A 77 11.74 -14.60 1.35
CA GLU A 77 12.95 -15.17 1.91
C GLU A 77 14.19 -14.76 1.10
N THR A 78 14.03 -14.51 -0.20
CA THR A 78 15.15 -14.20 -1.08
C THR A 78 14.79 -13.08 -2.05
N GLN A 79 15.84 -12.47 -2.61
CA GLN A 79 15.66 -11.45 -3.62
C GLN A 79 15.02 -12.03 -4.89
N VAL A 80 15.34 -13.27 -5.22
CA VAL A 80 14.74 -13.92 -6.39
C VAL A 80 13.22 -14.01 -6.23
N GLN A 81 12.75 -14.37 -5.04
CA GLN A 81 11.32 -14.41 -4.78
C GLN A 81 10.68 -13.03 -4.90
N ALA A 82 11.38 -11.99 -4.42
CA ALA A 82 10.88 -10.64 -4.52
C ALA A 82 10.72 -10.20 -5.97
N LEU A 83 11.72 -10.45 -6.79
CA LEU A 83 11.67 -10.11 -8.21
C LEU A 83 10.57 -10.88 -8.93
N ALA A 84 10.36 -12.15 -8.57
CA ALA A 84 9.30 -12.95 -9.17
C ALA A 84 7.92 -12.33 -8.95
N ARG A 85 7.71 -11.69 -7.82
CA ARG A 85 6.41 -11.10 -7.46
C ARG A 85 6.26 -9.63 -7.85
N ALA A 86 7.32 -9.04 -8.38
CA ALA A 86 7.32 -7.65 -8.80
C ALA A 86 7.24 -7.51 -10.33
N GLY A 87 6.53 -8.44 -10.96
CA GLY A 87 6.40 -8.45 -12.42
C GLY A 87 7.07 -9.63 -13.08
N GLY A 88 7.63 -10.56 -12.27
CA GLY A 88 8.25 -11.76 -12.79
C GLY A 88 7.28 -12.94 -12.82
N ALA A 89 7.81 -14.14 -12.61
CA ALA A 89 7.06 -15.37 -12.80
C ALA A 89 5.82 -15.50 -11.90
N ALA A 90 5.85 -14.90 -10.70
CA ALA A 90 4.76 -15.02 -9.74
C ALA A 90 3.79 -13.82 -9.79
N GLY A 91 3.89 -12.97 -10.83
CA GLY A 91 2.96 -11.87 -11.04
C GLY A 91 3.49 -10.54 -10.55
N ASN A 92 2.59 -9.57 -10.40
CA ASN A 92 2.94 -8.21 -10.01
C ASN A 92 2.07 -7.79 -8.85
N LYS A 93 2.60 -7.89 -7.64
CA LYS A 93 1.86 -7.55 -6.44
C LYS A 93 1.61 -6.04 -6.31
N GLY A 94 2.51 -5.23 -6.84
CA GLY A 94 2.31 -3.78 -6.86
C GLY A 94 1.11 -3.38 -7.69
N TYR A 95 0.97 -3.99 -8.85
CA TYR A 95 -0.17 -3.75 -9.72
C TYR A 95 -1.47 -4.19 -9.03
N GLU A 96 -1.43 -5.36 -8.38
CA GLU A 96 -2.60 -5.85 -7.65
C GLU A 96 -2.98 -4.91 -6.50
N ALA A 97 -1.99 -4.38 -5.80
CA ALA A 97 -2.25 -3.43 -4.72
C ALA A 97 -2.90 -2.15 -5.23
N ALA A 98 -2.43 -1.67 -6.37
CA ALA A 98 -3.01 -0.47 -6.98
C ALA A 98 -4.46 -0.71 -7.40
N GLN A 99 -4.74 -1.86 -8.00
CA GLN A 99 -6.11 -2.20 -8.39
C GLN A 99 -7.02 -2.29 -7.17
N ALA A 100 -6.54 -2.92 -6.09
CA ALA A 100 -7.33 -3.04 -4.87
C ALA A 100 -7.62 -1.67 -4.26
N ALA A 101 -6.63 -0.77 -4.27
CA ALA A 101 -6.81 0.57 -3.72
C ALA A 101 -7.86 1.36 -4.50
N LEU A 102 -7.80 1.29 -5.83
CA LEU A 102 -8.75 2.03 -6.66
C LEU A 102 -10.17 1.46 -6.52
N ALA A 103 -10.31 0.14 -6.50
CA ALA A 103 -11.60 -0.49 -6.31
C ALA A 103 -12.19 -0.12 -4.95
N THR A 104 -11.36 -0.12 -3.90
CA THR A 104 -11.81 0.24 -2.57
C THR A 104 -12.20 1.71 -2.49
N ALA A 105 -11.44 2.59 -3.14
CA ALA A 105 -11.78 4.00 -3.18
C ALA A 105 -13.15 4.23 -3.81
N ASP A 106 -13.48 3.48 -4.84
CA ASP A 106 -14.80 3.57 -5.48
C ASP A 106 -15.90 3.12 -4.53
N VAL A 107 -15.68 2.03 -3.80
CA VAL A 107 -16.65 1.55 -2.81
C VAL A 107 -16.88 2.60 -1.73
N LEU A 108 -15.80 3.19 -1.21
CA LEU A 108 -15.92 4.22 -0.17
C LEU A 108 -16.71 5.42 -0.68
N GLN A 109 -16.47 5.82 -1.90
CA GLN A 109 -17.19 6.94 -2.48
C GLN A 109 -18.68 6.66 -2.60
N ARG A 110 -19.03 5.46 -3.05
CA ARG A 110 -20.44 5.08 -3.16
C ARG A 110 -21.12 5.05 -1.80
N LEU A 111 -20.44 4.48 -0.80
CA LEU A 111 -21.00 4.40 0.54
C LEU A 111 -21.25 5.78 1.14
N ARG A 112 -20.33 6.72 0.90
CA ARG A 112 -20.43 8.07 1.44
C ARG A 112 -21.50 8.91 0.78
N ARG A 113 -21.79 8.63 -0.50
CA ARG A 113 -22.84 9.34 -1.21
C ARG A 113 -24.21 8.82 -0.87
N GLY A 114 -24.30 7.62 -0.30
CA GLY A 114 -25.57 7.05 0.05
C GLY A 114 -26.41 6.59 -1.15
N THR A 115 -25.75 6.28 -2.27
CA THR A 115 -26.46 5.87 -3.48
C THR A 115 -26.57 4.36 -3.64
N ALA A 116 -25.89 3.61 -2.82
CA ALA A 116 -25.80 2.16 -2.98
C ALA A 116 -27.12 1.45 -2.75
N ARG A 117 -28.03 2.08 -2.08
CA ARG A 117 -29.30 1.46 -1.71
C ARG A 117 -30.33 1.48 -2.79
N ASP A 118 -30.14 2.27 -3.75
CA ASP A 118 -31.14 2.46 -4.81
C ASP A 118 -31.26 1.27 -5.75
#